data_d233419b6d2fa9097688971a790f6ff1
#
_entry.id   d233419b6d2fa9097688971a790f6ff1
#
_cell.length_a   1.000
_cell.length_b   1.000
_cell.length_c   1.000
_cell.angle_alpha   90.00
_cell.angle_beta   90.00
_cell.angle_gamma   90.00
#
_symmetry.space_group_name_H-M   'P 1'
#
loop_
_entity.id
_entity.type
_entity.pdbx_description
1 polymer ?
#
loop_
_entity_poly.entity_id
_entity_poly.type
_entity_poly.pdbx_seq_one_letter_code
_entity_poly.pdbx_strand_id
1 'polypeptide(L)'
;MITVQRVDLTAKCWVVRPGVRYKHFSYFLENNVIATAHLDGLSPGQIDFETEITREDISDRIDGLDNIASRNIYTQIESFIADMRVGDVVFTLSGDVVVPGVITSLPYFEREQISNERGNDGFHVRRSVTWGEHIRRRDVPLALQKSFNAYQAVFSLGEKSDEVLHWLMSFFITDETFCTSLRIEQHDAIKHHTLKQLSELVDRVQVIALLIGEGFEGEFSNEVVQSQMERFYEDGQLSLTAQQMLMSPGDVWLQFKTRNRIAGIAFLMIMGAIFNQNVAFASVEDNQIREEVLPFIAGKSEVAKSGLNFERVSQSLALHVKRQNRSFVNANPTSREPDSGINFPEDGDARHSGE
;
A
#
# COMPACT_ATOMS: atom_id res chain seq x y z
N MET A 1 -14.49 -3.13 10.73
CA MET A 1 -13.16 -3.46 11.25
C MET A 1 -12.14 -3.16 10.18
N ILE A 2 -11.07 -2.44 10.52
CA ILE A 2 -9.95 -2.11 9.64
C ILE A 2 -8.76 -2.97 10.03
N THR A 3 -8.13 -3.62 9.06
CA THR A 3 -6.90 -4.40 9.28
C THR A 3 -5.70 -3.54 8.93
N VAL A 4 -4.80 -3.33 9.89
CA VAL A 4 -3.53 -2.63 9.74
C VAL A 4 -2.47 -3.64 9.33
N GLN A 5 -1.73 -3.32 8.28
CA GLN A 5 -0.63 -4.14 7.78
C GLN A 5 0.69 -3.40 7.89
N ARG A 6 1.77 -4.14 8.04
CA ARG A 6 3.11 -3.64 7.77
C ARG A 6 3.37 -3.70 6.29
N VAL A 7 3.89 -2.63 5.73
CA VAL A 7 4.17 -2.49 4.30
C VAL A 7 5.64 -2.17 4.10
N ASP A 8 6.26 -2.89 3.19
CA ASP A 8 7.63 -2.61 2.76
C ASP A 8 7.63 -1.44 1.76
N LEU A 9 8.29 -0.34 2.12
CA LEU A 9 8.46 0.82 1.24
C LEU A 9 9.37 0.55 0.04
N THR A 10 10.11 -0.57 0.04
CA THR A 10 10.93 -0.96 -1.12
C THR A 10 10.09 -1.56 -2.25
N ALA A 11 8.84 -1.99 -1.96
CA ALA A 11 7.92 -2.45 -2.98
C ALA A 11 7.61 -1.34 -3.99
N LYS A 12 7.86 -1.62 -5.25
CA LYS A 12 7.61 -0.68 -6.34
C LYS A 12 6.17 -0.74 -6.81
N CYS A 13 5.73 0.36 -7.41
CA CYS A 13 4.41 0.46 -8.00
C CYS A 13 4.50 0.52 -9.52
N TRP A 14 3.80 -0.37 -10.19
CA TRP A 14 3.83 -0.57 -11.63
C TRP A 14 2.46 -0.36 -12.27
N VAL A 15 2.47 -0.04 -13.55
CA VAL A 15 1.26 -0.08 -14.39
C VAL A 15 1.53 -0.99 -15.57
N VAL A 16 0.62 -1.95 -15.80
CA VAL A 16 0.66 -2.85 -16.95
C VAL A 16 -0.68 -2.74 -17.69
N ARG A 17 -0.60 -2.27 -18.94
CA ARG A 17 -1.77 -2.09 -19.80
C ARG A 17 -2.16 -3.40 -20.47
N PRO A 18 -3.44 -3.78 -20.47
CA PRO A 18 -3.89 -5.04 -21.01
C PRO A 18 -4.13 -4.96 -22.54
N GLY A 19 -3.09 -4.62 -23.28
CA GLY A 19 -3.11 -4.48 -24.72
C GLY A 19 -3.73 -3.17 -25.24
N VAL A 20 -3.74 -3.04 -26.56
CA VAL A 20 -4.26 -1.85 -27.25
C VAL A 20 -5.76 -1.68 -26.94
N ARG A 21 -6.18 -0.46 -26.58
CA ARG A 21 -7.56 -0.14 -26.18
C ARG A 21 -8.08 -1.06 -25.07
N TYR A 22 -7.19 -1.55 -24.20
CA TYR A 22 -7.51 -2.39 -23.04
C TYR A 22 -8.24 -3.70 -23.38
N LYS A 23 -8.00 -4.27 -24.57
CA LYS A 23 -8.77 -5.42 -25.09
C LYS A 23 -8.67 -6.69 -24.24
N HIS A 24 -7.61 -6.86 -23.43
CA HIS A 24 -7.40 -8.02 -22.57
C HIS A 24 -7.67 -7.74 -21.08
N PHE A 25 -8.36 -6.65 -20.76
CA PHE A 25 -8.64 -6.27 -19.38
C PHE A 25 -9.39 -7.38 -18.61
N SER A 26 -10.49 -7.88 -19.17
CA SER A 26 -11.26 -8.95 -18.54
C SER A 26 -10.42 -10.21 -18.36
N TYR A 27 -9.63 -10.57 -19.38
CA TYR A 27 -8.74 -11.73 -19.29
C TYR A 27 -7.74 -11.62 -18.14
N PHE A 28 -7.09 -10.43 -17.97
CA PHE A 28 -6.14 -10.20 -16.88
C PHE A 28 -6.78 -10.44 -15.52
N LEU A 29 -8.00 -9.96 -15.32
CA LEU A 29 -8.71 -10.10 -14.05
C LEU A 29 -9.21 -11.53 -13.81
N GLU A 30 -9.84 -12.15 -14.80
CA GLU A 30 -10.42 -13.48 -14.69
C GLU A 30 -9.36 -14.57 -14.48
N ASN A 31 -8.17 -14.39 -15.09
CA ASN A 31 -7.07 -15.35 -14.98
C ASN A 31 -6.02 -14.96 -13.94
N ASN A 32 -6.21 -13.84 -13.22
CA ASN A 32 -5.27 -13.34 -12.22
C ASN A 32 -3.84 -13.18 -12.75
N VAL A 33 -3.69 -12.53 -13.91
CA VAL A 33 -2.39 -12.36 -14.58
C VAL A 33 -2.20 -10.94 -15.10
N ILE A 34 -0.92 -10.60 -15.32
CA ILE A 34 -0.47 -9.52 -16.20
C ILE A 34 0.44 -10.11 -17.27
N ALA A 35 0.47 -9.49 -18.43
CA ALA A 35 1.30 -9.91 -19.55
C ALA A 35 1.66 -8.74 -20.47
N THR A 36 2.67 -8.90 -21.31
CA THR A 36 3.06 -7.90 -22.30
C THR A 36 3.34 -8.54 -23.66
N ALA A 37 2.84 -7.90 -24.73
CA ALA A 37 3.06 -8.37 -26.10
C ALA A 37 4.50 -8.17 -26.60
N HIS A 38 5.29 -7.33 -25.94
CA HIS A 38 6.69 -7.07 -26.34
C HIS A 38 7.58 -8.32 -26.28
N LEU A 39 7.11 -9.38 -25.64
CA LEU A 39 7.82 -10.63 -25.44
C LEU A 39 7.29 -11.80 -26.31
N ASP A 40 6.35 -11.52 -27.21
CA ASP A 40 5.73 -12.56 -28.06
C ASP A 40 6.69 -13.22 -29.06
N GLY A 41 7.85 -12.58 -29.32
CA GLY A 41 8.93 -13.18 -30.13
C GLY A 41 9.82 -14.18 -29.40
N LEU A 42 9.67 -14.32 -28.08
CA LEU A 42 10.48 -15.28 -27.32
C LEU A 42 9.91 -16.70 -27.42
N SER A 43 10.81 -17.67 -27.57
CA SER A 43 10.44 -19.07 -27.50
C SER A 43 10.65 -19.64 -26.10
N PRO A 44 9.89 -20.68 -25.70
CA PRO A 44 10.11 -21.37 -24.44
C PRO A 44 11.58 -21.81 -24.31
N GLY A 45 12.22 -21.53 -23.17
CA GLY A 45 13.60 -21.90 -22.89
C GLY A 45 14.67 -20.91 -23.39
N GLN A 46 14.28 -19.79 -24.02
CA GLN A 46 15.24 -18.71 -24.32
C GLN A 46 15.65 -17.92 -23.07
N ILE A 47 14.77 -17.82 -22.08
CA ILE A 47 15.04 -17.23 -20.79
C ILE A 47 14.66 -18.24 -19.72
N ASP A 48 15.57 -18.46 -18.78
CA ASP A 48 15.27 -19.22 -17.57
C ASP A 48 14.60 -18.28 -16.55
N PHE A 49 13.29 -18.44 -16.36
CA PHE A 49 12.52 -17.63 -15.42
C PHE A 49 12.57 -18.14 -13.98
N GLU A 50 13.23 -19.27 -13.72
CA GLU A 50 13.39 -19.84 -12.38
C GLU A 50 14.59 -19.22 -11.63
N THR A 51 15.53 -18.64 -12.37
CA THR A 51 16.68 -17.92 -11.82
C THR A 51 16.45 -16.41 -11.79
N GLU A 52 17.25 -15.69 -11.00
CA GLU A 52 17.23 -14.23 -11.03
C GLU A 52 17.68 -13.74 -12.41
N ILE A 53 16.78 -13.06 -13.12
CA ILE A 53 17.03 -12.56 -14.46
C ILE A 53 17.72 -11.21 -14.37
N THR A 54 18.92 -11.11 -14.92
CA THR A 54 19.68 -9.87 -14.96
C THR A 54 19.42 -9.09 -16.24
N ARG A 55 19.84 -7.83 -16.25
CA ARG A 55 19.77 -6.95 -17.42
C ARG A 55 20.60 -7.51 -18.58
N GLU A 56 21.75 -8.11 -18.27
CA GLU A 56 22.63 -8.72 -19.25
C GLU A 56 21.96 -9.92 -19.92
N ASP A 57 21.26 -10.76 -19.16
CA ASP A 57 20.52 -11.92 -19.72
C ASP A 57 19.48 -11.52 -20.75
N ILE A 58 18.87 -10.35 -20.61
CA ILE A 58 17.90 -9.83 -21.56
C ILE A 58 18.61 -9.23 -22.77
N SER A 59 19.68 -8.46 -22.57
CA SER A 59 20.40 -7.76 -23.63
C SER A 59 21.03 -8.71 -24.64
N ASP A 60 21.56 -9.83 -24.16
CA ASP A 60 22.24 -10.84 -24.99
C ASP A 60 21.27 -11.66 -25.86
N ARG A 61 19.97 -11.62 -25.55
CA ARG A 61 18.95 -12.47 -26.19
C ARG A 61 17.95 -11.72 -27.04
N ILE A 62 17.93 -10.38 -26.98
CA ILE A 62 17.03 -9.54 -27.77
C ILE A 62 17.86 -8.76 -28.79
N ASP A 63 18.22 -9.41 -29.89
CA ASP A 63 18.95 -8.77 -30.99
C ASP A 63 18.11 -7.69 -31.69
N GLY A 64 18.73 -6.58 -32.05
CA GLY A 64 18.16 -5.60 -33.00
C GLY A 64 17.57 -4.34 -32.39
N LEU A 65 17.94 -3.94 -31.18
CA LEU A 65 17.42 -2.73 -30.51
C LEU A 65 18.20 -1.44 -30.85
N ASP A 66 18.41 -1.16 -32.14
CA ASP A 66 19.30 -0.07 -32.58
C ASP A 66 18.68 1.33 -32.60
N ASN A 67 17.37 1.48 -32.41
CA ASN A 67 16.68 2.77 -32.46
C ASN A 67 15.99 3.16 -31.17
N ILE A 68 15.55 4.45 -31.03
CA ILE A 68 14.90 4.98 -29.82
C ILE A 68 13.61 4.22 -29.47
N ALA A 69 12.82 3.81 -30.47
CA ALA A 69 11.60 3.06 -30.25
C ALA A 69 11.91 1.69 -29.63
N SER A 70 12.94 1.03 -30.12
CA SER A 70 13.44 -0.25 -29.61
C SER A 70 13.97 -0.13 -28.18
N ARG A 71 14.66 0.97 -27.83
CA ARG A 71 15.11 1.22 -26.45
C ARG A 71 13.94 1.34 -25.47
N ASN A 72 12.86 2.02 -25.89
CA ASN A 72 11.66 2.13 -25.06
C ASN A 72 10.98 0.78 -24.84
N ILE A 73 10.95 -0.06 -25.86
CA ILE A 73 10.43 -1.44 -25.76
C ILE A 73 11.33 -2.27 -24.84
N TYR A 74 12.65 -2.17 -25.02
CA TYR A 74 13.62 -2.85 -24.18
C TYR A 74 13.44 -2.50 -22.69
N THR A 75 13.34 -1.21 -22.35
CA THR A 75 13.08 -0.78 -20.96
C THR A 75 11.78 -1.35 -20.40
N GLN A 76 10.73 -1.49 -21.19
CA GLN A 76 9.47 -2.10 -20.75
C GLN A 76 9.62 -3.61 -20.52
N ILE A 77 10.40 -4.30 -21.36
CA ILE A 77 10.73 -5.72 -21.20
C ILE A 77 11.55 -5.93 -19.94
N GLU A 78 12.65 -5.15 -19.79
CA GLU A 78 13.50 -5.18 -18.60
C GLU A 78 12.68 -4.96 -17.33
N SER A 79 11.83 -3.94 -17.31
CA SER A 79 10.94 -3.69 -16.18
C SER A 79 10.01 -4.86 -15.88
N PHE A 80 9.43 -5.47 -16.91
CA PHE A 80 8.50 -6.59 -16.73
C PHE A 80 9.19 -7.88 -16.25
N ILE A 81 10.39 -8.18 -16.78
CA ILE A 81 11.11 -9.43 -16.47
C ILE A 81 11.98 -9.30 -15.23
N ALA A 82 12.84 -8.26 -15.16
CA ALA A 82 13.90 -8.17 -14.15
C ALA A 82 13.54 -7.22 -12.98
N ASP A 83 12.94 -6.04 -13.25
CA ASP A 83 12.74 -5.04 -12.20
C ASP A 83 11.54 -5.34 -11.30
N MET A 84 10.45 -5.89 -11.86
CA MET A 84 9.26 -6.25 -11.09
C MET A 84 9.55 -7.45 -10.19
N ARG A 85 9.18 -7.34 -8.93
CA ARG A 85 9.38 -8.40 -7.93
C ARG A 85 8.05 -8.93 -7.40
N VAL A 86 8.08 -10.13 -6.85
CA VAL A 86 6.96 -10.66 -6.06
C VAL A 86 6.76 -9.75 -4.86
N GLY A 87 5.51 -9.34 -4.64
CA GLY A 87 5.16 -8.36 -3.61
C GLY A 87 5.01 -6.92 -4.12
N ASP A 88 5.49 -6.60 -5.32
CA ASP A 88 5.27 -5.29 -5.91
C ASP A 88 3.79 -5.04 -6.20
N VAL A 89 3.40 -3.77 -6.10
CA VAL A 89 2.05 -3.32 -6.46
C VAL A 89 1.97 -3.13 -7.97
N VAL A 90 0.92 -3.67 -8.58
CA VAL A 90 0.66 -3.48 -10.00
C VAL A 90 -0.75 -2.95 -10.23
N PHE A 91 -0.89 -2.05 -11.18
CA PHE A 91 -2.17 -1.54 -11.65
C PHE A 91 -2.43 -1.99 -13.07
N THR A 92 -3.66 -2.43 -13.34
CA THR A 92 -4.18 -2.50 -14.71
C THR A 92 -5.37 -1.55 -14.83
N LEU A 93 -5.71 -1.19 -16.07
CA LEU A 93 -6.74 -0.18 -16.31
C LEU A 93 -7.57 -0.47 -17.57
N SER A 94 -8.83 0.00 -17.55
CA SER A 94 -9.72 -0.03 -18.70
C SER A 94 -10.64 1.18 -18.64
N GLY A 95 -10.55 2.08 -19.64
CA GLY A 95 -11.44 3.24 -19.71
C GLY A 95 -11.51 4.00 -18.40
N ASP A 96 -12.63 3.84 -17.70
CA ASP A 96 -12.94 4.54 -16.45
C ASP A 96 -12.53 3.77 -15.18
N VAL A 97 -11.88 2.62 -15.30
CA VAL A 97 -11.56 1.74 -14.18
C VAL A 97 -10.05 1.56 -14.04
N VAL A 98 -9.57 1.55 -12.80
CA VAL A 98 -8.21 1.15 -12.39
C VAL A 98 -8.37 0.03 -11.36
N VAL A 99 -7.59 -1.04 -11.52
CA VAL A 99 -7.59 -2.16 -10.58
C VAL A 99 -6.19 -2.34 -10.02
N PRO A 100 -5.99 -2.18 -8.70
CA PRO A 100 -4.74 -2.50 -8.04
C PRO A 100 -4.61 -4.00 -7.85
N GLY A 101 -3.39 -4.50 -7.82
CA GLY A 101 -3.08 -5.90 -7.50
C GLY A 101 -1.69 -6.01 -6.91
N VAL A 102 -1.35 -7.21 -6.45
CA VAL A 102 -0.03 -7.58 -5.94
C VAL A 102 0.52 -8.70 -6.81
N ILE A 103 1.76 -8.55 -7.27
CA ILE A 103 2.47 -9.56 -8.06
C ILE A 103 2.81 -10.75 -7.15
N THR A 104 2.41 -11.96 -7.57
CA THR A 104 2.55 -13.19 -6.76
C THR A 104 3.45 -14.24 -7.36
N SER A 105 3.97 -14.02 -8.58
CA SER A 105 4.93 -14.95 -9.21
C SER A 105 6.09 -14.24 -9.87
N LEU A 106 7.17 -14.98 -10.10
CA LEU A 106 8.16 -14.66 -11.11
C LEU A 106 7.52 -14.66 -12.51
N PRO A 107 8.15 -14.08 -13.55
CA PRO A 107 7.66 -14.21 -14.91
C PRO A 107 7.71 -15.70 -15.33
N TYR A 108 6.72 -16.12 -16.12
CA TYR A 108 6.66 -17.47 -16.68
C TYR A 108 6.16 -17.44 -18.11
N PHE A 109 6.44 -18.50 -18.86
CA PHE A 109 5.98 -18.64 -20.23
C PHE A 109 4.72 -19.50 -20.30
N GLU A 110 3.67 -18.95 -20.94
CA GLU A 110 2.42 -19.67 -21.22
C GLU A 110 2.27 -19.89 -22.73
N ARG A 111 2.04 -21.13 -23.14
CA ARG A 111 1.89 -21.49 -24.57
C ARG A 111 0.57 -21.02 -25.14
N GLU A 112 -0.47 -21.00 -24.31
CA GLU A 112 -1.80 -20.59 -24.72
C GLU A 112 -1.84 -19.09 -24.99
N GLN A 113 -2.34 -18.72 -26.18
CA GLN A 113 -2.57 -17.34 -26.56
C GLN A 113 -3.77 -16.76 -25.82
N ILE A 114 -3.74 -15.46 -25.56
CA ILE A 114 -4.92 -14.78 -25.06
C ILE A 114 -5.90 -14.58 -26.21
N SER A 115 -7.01 -15.31 -26.13
CA SER A 115 -8.11 -15.23 -27.10
C SER A 115 -9.23 -14.35 -26.55
N ASN A 116 -9.79 -13.49 -27.38
CA ASN A 116 -11.02 -12.76 -27.10
C ASN A 116 -11.79 -12.51 -28.40
N GLU A 117 -12.98 -11.90 -28.31
CA GLU A 117 -13.82 -11.57 -29.45
C GLU A 117 -13.15 -10.71 -30.54
N ARG A 118 -12.00 -10.05 -30.21
CA ARG A 118 -11.25 -9.15 -31.09
C ARG A 118 -10.01 -9.78 -31.71
N GLY A 119 -9.79 -11.08 -31.50
CA GLY A 119 -8.67 -11.84 -32.04
C GLY A 119 -7.78 -12.50 -31.00
N ASN A 120 -6.78 -13.22 -31.49
CA ASN A 120 -5.77 -13.89 -30.68
C ASN A 120 -4.50 -13.04 -30.63
N ASP A 121 -3.96 -12.89 -29.45
CA ASP A 121 -2.64 -12.25 -29.22
C ASP A 121 -1.74 -13.24 -28.46
N GLY A 122 -0.46 -13.13 -28.67
CA GLY A 122 0.53 -13.96 -27.98
C GLY A 122 0.45 -13.78 -26.48
N PHE A 123 0.97 -12.70 -25.95
CA PHE A 123 1.05 -12.42 -24.52
C PHE A 123 1.53 -13.65 -23.72
N HIS A 124 2.59 -14.29 -24.25
CA HIS A 124 3.10 -15.57 -23.74
C HIS A 124 3.84 -15.42 -22.41
N VAL A 125 4.54 -14.32 -22.19
CA VAL A 125 5.21 -14.09 -20.92
C VAL A 125 4.27 -13.38 -19.96
N ARG A 126 4.03 -14.02 -18.83
CA ARG A 126 3.02 -13.63 -17.85
C ARG A 126 3.59 -13.61 -16.45
N ARG A 127 2.90 -12.91 -15.55
CA ARG A 127 3.06 -12.98 -14.10
C ARG A 127 1.71 -13.14 -13.45
N SER A 128 1.64 -13.92 -12.37
CA SER A 128 0.44 -14.03 -11.55
C SER A 128 0.26 -12.79 -10.67
N VAL A 129 -0.99 -12.40 -10.48
CA VAL A 129 -1.39 -11.24 -9.67
C VAL A 129 -2.61 -11.60 -8.84
N THR A 130 -2.64 -11.15 -7.60
CA THR A 130 -3.88 -11.12 -6.83
C THR A 130 -4.49 -9.74 -6.93
N TRP A 131 -5.68 -9.63 -7.53
CA TRP A 131 -6.34 -8.36 -7.80
C TRP A 131 -7.15 -7.85 -6.60
N GLY A 132 -7.13 -6.54 -6.41
CA GLY A 132 -7.98 -5.82 -5.47
C GLY A 132 -9.32 -5.40 -6.06
N GLU A 133 -10.04 -4.54 -5.35
CA GLU A 133 -11.33 -3.99 -5.79
C GLU A 133 -11.13 -2.96 -6.92
N HIS A 134 -12.10 -2.91 -7.83
CA HIS A 134 -12.14 -1.92 -8.90
C HIS A 134 -12.32 -0.51 -8.35
N ILE A 135 -11.56 0.43 -8.86
CA ILE A 135 -11.61 1.85 -8.49
C ILE A 135 -11.95 2.66 -9.73
N ARG A 136 -12.86 3.62 -9.60
CA ARG A 136 -13.16 4.52 -10.71
C ARG A 136 -11.98 5.45 -10.94
N ARG A 137 -11.60 5.69 -12.17
CA ARG A 137 -10.45 6.53 -12.53
C ARG A 137 -10.56 7.95 -11.98
N ARG A 138 -11.77 8.50 -11.87
CA ARG A 138 -12.01 9.81 -11.27
C ARG A 138 -11.72 9.87 -9.76
N ASP A 139 -11.73 8.71 -9.08
CA ASP A 139 -11.47 8.59 -7.64
C ASP A 139 -9.98 8.35 -7.34
N VAL A 140 -9.14 8.28 -8.39
CA VAL A 140 -7.67 8.23 -8.28
C VAL A 140 -7.17 9.58 -7.79
N PRO A 141 -6.26 9.66 -6.82
CA PRO A 141 -5.65 10.92 -6.38
C PRO A 141 -5.04 11.70 -7.55
N LEU A 142 -5.20 13.01 -7.54
CA LEU A 142 -4.74 13.87 -8.64
C LEU A 142 -3.24 13.72 -8.94
N ALA A 143 -2.44 13.48 -7.89
CA ALA A 143 -1.01 13.23 -8.00
C ALA A 143 -0.68 12.00 -8.86
N LEU A 144 -1.56 10.98 -8.85
CA LEU A 144 -1.40 9.74 -9.60
C LEU A 144 -2.09 9.77 -10.97
N GLN A 145 -3.16 10.59 -11.14
CA GLN A 145 -3.95 10.61 -12.38
C GLN A 145 -3.11 10.84 -13.63
N LYS A 146 -2.13 11.77 -13.56
CA LYS A 146 -1.25 12.08 -14.70
C LYS A 146 -0.39 10.88 -15.10
N SER A 147 0.07 10.09 -14.12
CA SER A 147 0.89 8.91 -14.38
C SER A 147 0.10 7.84 -15.13
N PHE A 148 -1.19 7.66 -14.81
CA PHE A 148 -2.05 6.70 -15.52
C PHE A 148 -2.38 7.10 -16.97
N ASN A 149 -1.97 8.29 -17.44
CA ASN A 149 -2.13 8.74 -18.82
C ASN A 149 -0.91 8.40 -19.71
N ALA A 150 0.19 7.86 -19.16
CA ALA A 150 1.35 7.44 -19.94
C ALA A 150 0.95 6.45 -21.05
N TYR A 151 1.60 6.53 -22.21
CA TYR A 151 1.27 5.67 -23.37
C TYR A 151 1.97 4.30 -23.33
N GLN A 152 2.96 4.13 -22.47
CA GLN A 152 3.72 2.88 -22.33
C GLN A 152 2.83 1.73 -21.87
N ALA A 153 3.12 0.51 -22.35
CA ALA A 153 2.40 -0.70 -21.93
C ALA A 153 2.80 -1.13 -20.51
N VAL A 154 4.07 -0.96 -20.17
CA VAL A 154 4.65 -1.26 -18.86
C VAL A 154 5.45 -0.05 -18.39
N PHE A 155 5.18 0.44 -17.18
CA PHE A 155 5.96 1.53 -16.59
C PHE A 155 5.83 1.57 -15.07
N SER A 156 6.85 2.14 -14.40
CA SER A 156 6.84 2.39 -12.96
C SER A 156 6.13 3.70 -12.63
N LEU A 157 5.45 3.75 -11.49
CA LEU A 157 4.96 4.99 -10.90
C LEU A 157 6.07 5.80 -10.20
N GLY A 158 7.30 5.28 -10.19
CA GLY A 158 8.46 5.94 -9.57
C GLY A 158 8.34 6.02 -8.05
N GLU A 159 8.74 7.17 -7.49
CA GLU A 159 8.77 7.43 -6.04
C GLU A 159 7.40 7.74 -5.43
N LYS A 160 6.31 7.19 -6.00
CA LYS A 160 4.93 7.47 -5.57
C LYS A 160 4.32 6.34 -4.73
N SER A 161 5.16 5.52 -4.11
CA SER A 161 4.68 4.40 -3.28
C SER A 161 3.87 4.89 -2.09
N ASP A 162 4.29 5.98 -1.43
CA ASP A 162 3.55 6.56 -0.31
C ASP A 162 2.15 7.03 -0.72
N GLU A 163 2.03 7.73 -1.85
CA GLU A 163 0.74 8.17 -2.37
C GLU A 163 -0.17 7.00 -2.71
N VAL A 164 0.40 5.93 -3.26
CA VAL A 164 -0.34 4.71 -3.59
C VAL A 164 -0.82 4.01 -2.31
N LEU A 165 0.02 3.87 -1.30
CA LEU A 165 -0.35 3.25 -0.04
C LEU A 165 -1.45 4.04 0.68
N HIS A 166 -1.30 5.35 0.80
CA HIS A 166 -2.33 6.21 1.37
C HIS A 166 -3.62 6.23 0.54
N TRP A 167 -3.53 5.97 -0.75
CA TRP A 167 -4.71 5.83 -1.60
C TRP A 167 -5.46 4.52 -1.39
N LEU A 168 -4.75 3.41 -1.21
CA LEU A 168 -5.35 2.07 -1.13
C LEU A 168 -5.65 1.62 0.31
N MET A 169 -4.95 2.17 1.30
CA MET A 169 -5.01 1.74 2.69
C MET A 169 -5.44 2.88 3.60
N SER A 170 -6.30 2.55 4.56
CA SER A 170 -6.75 3.52 5.57
C SER A 170 -5.74 3.67 6.69
N PHE A 171 -5.20 2.54 7.15
CA PHE A 171 -4.21 2.43 8.20
C PHE A 171 -3.15 1.42 7.76
N PHE A 172 -1.88 1.77 7.93
CA PHE A 172 -0.76 0.88 7.66
C PHE A 172 0.47 1.32 8.47
N ILE A 173 1.45 0.43 8.55
CA ILE A 173 2.72 0.67 9.23
C ILE A 173 3.85 0.45 8.24
N THR A 174 4.80 1.37 8.19
CA THR A 174 6.06 1.21 7.46
C THR A 174 7.17 1.32 8.47
N ASP A 175 8.16 0.44 8.48
CA ASP A 175 9.27 0.44 9.45
C ASP A 175 8.90 1.03 10.84
N GLU A 176 9.20 2.32 11.06
CA GLU A 176 8.95 3.08 12.29
C GLU A 176 7.83 4.13 12.14
N THR A 177 7.05 4.10 11.03
CA THR A 177 6.02 5.11 10.75
C THR A 177 4.62 4.49 10.77
N PHE A 178 3.73 5.07 11.55
CA PHE A 178 2.33 4.68 11.71
C PHE A 178 1.44 5.64 10.94
N CYS A 179 0.78 5.14 9.91
CA CYS A 179 0.10 5.92 8.89
C CYS A 179 -1.42 5.80 8.98
N THR A 180 -2.11 6.91 8.76
CA THR A 180 -3.57 6.91 8.57
C THR A 180 -3.98 7.87 7.45
N SER A 181 -5.02 7.49 6.71
CA SER A 181 -5.55 8.25 5.58
C SER A 181 -6.99 8.65 5.87
N LEU A 182 -7.23 9.95 5.92
CA LEU A 182 -8.55 10.53 6.07
C LEU A 182 -9.03 11.11 4.74
N ARG A 183 -10.33 11.06 4.51
CA ARG A 183 -10.99 11.63 3.34
C ARG A 183 -11.84 12.82 3.73
N ILE A 184 -11.70 13.91 3.00
CA ILE A 184 -12.54 15.09 3.04
C ILE A 184 -13.44 15.05 1.80
N GLU A 185 -14.76 14.88 1.98
CA GLU A 185 -15.72 14.81 0.85
C GLU A 185 -16.49 16.10 0.62
N GLN A 186 -16.31 17.10 1.46
CA GLN A 186 -16.93 18.39 1.25
C GLN A 186 -16.51 18.99 -0.11
N HIS A 187 -17.45 19.68 -0.78
CA HIS A 187 -17.23 20.34 -2.08
C HIS A 187 -17.06 21.85 -1.99
N ASP A 188 -17.46 22.46 -0.87
CA ASP A 188 -17.36 23.91 -0.65
C ASP A 188 -15.99 24.32 -0.10
N ALA A 189 -15.74 25.62 -0.04
CA ALA A 189 -14.51 26.16 0.53
C ALA A 189 -14.31 25.76 2.00
N ILE A 190 -13.16 25.19 2.31
CA ILE A 190 -12.80 24.74 3.65
C ILE A 190 -12.38 25.95 4.50
N LYS A 191 -13.05 26.14 5.64
CA LYS A 191 -12.72 27.23 6.57
C LYS A 191 -11.41 26.93 7.30
N HIS A 192 -10.50 27.88 7.33
CA HIS A 192 -9.20 27.76 8.02
C HIS A 192 -9.36 27.32 9.49
N HIS A 193 -10.36 27.87 10.22
CA HIS A 193 -10.61 27.47 11.60
C HIS A 193 -10.93 25.98 11.75
N THR A 194 -11.64 25.39 10.80
CA THR A 194 -11.96 23.96 10.79
C THR A 194 -10.70 23.11 10.63
N LEU A 195 -9.77 23.52 9.75
CA LEU A 195 -8.48 22.86 9.59
C LEU A 195 -7.61 22.98 10.85
N LYS A 196 -7.61 24.16 11.49
CA LYS A 196 -6.90 24.35 12.76
C LYS A 196 -7.40 23.38 13.83
N GLN A 197 -8.71 23.23 13.98
CA GLN A 197 -9.29 22.30 14.96
C GLN A 197 -8.96 20.84 14.62
N LEU A 198 -8.91 20.47 13.34
CA LEU A 198 -8.46 19.13 12.91
C LEU A 198 -6.99 18.90 13.27
N SER A 199 -6.12 19.87 13.00
CA SER A 199 -4.70 19.78 13.36
C SER A 199 -4.53 19.65 14.88
N GLU A 200 -5.22 20.46 15.65
CA GLU A 200 -5.20 20.38 17.12
C GLU A 200 -5.67 19.02 17.66
N LEU A 201 -6.70 18.42 17.05
CA LEU A 201 -7.14 17.07 17.40
C LEU A 201 -6.01 16.05 17.19
N VAL A 202 -5.37 16.12 16.03
CA VAL A 202 -4.30 15.19 15.65
C VAL A 202 -3.08 15.32 16.56
N ASP A 203 -2.69 16.55 16.90
CA ASP A 203 -1.60 16.82 17.87
C ASP A 203 -1.92 16.22 19.24
N ARG A 204 -3.14 16.38 19.73
CA ARG A 204 -3.59 15.76 20.99
C ARG A 204 -3.56 14.25 20.96
N VAL A 205 -3.97 13.65 19.85
CA VAL A 205 -3.89 12.18 19.68
C VAL A 205 -2.44 11.72 19.77
N GLN A 206 -1.51 12.42 19.11
CA GLN A 206 -0.10 12.12 19.20
C GLN A 206 0.41 12.19 20.65
N VAL A 207 0.09 13.26 21.39
CA VAL A 207 0.49 13.43 22.80
C VAL A 207 -0.06 12.30 23.68
N ILE A 208 -1.34 11.97 23.55
CA ILE A 208 -1.95 10.87 24.30
C ILE A 208 -1.26 9.54 23.98
N ALA A 209 -0.97 9.28 22.71
CA ALA A 209 -0.27 8.08 22.27
C ALA A 209 1.15 7.98 22.85
N LEU A 210 1.89 9.10 22.89
CA LEU A 210 3.22 9.16 23.52
C LEU A 210 3.13 8.89 25.02
N LEU A 211 2.18 9.48 25.74
CA LEU A 211 1.95 9.23 27.16
C LEU A 211 1.67 7.76 27.45
N ILE A 212 0.83 7.11 26.63
CA ILE A 212 0.59 5.68 26.76
C ILE A 212 1.88 4.90 26.50
N GLY A 213 2.65 5.29 25.50
CA GLY A 213 3.94 4.68 25.19
C GLY A 213 5.00 4.82 26.27
N GLU A 214 4.92 5.87 27.10
CA GLU A 214 5.78 6.09 28.28
C GLU A 214 5.23 5.38 29.54
N GLY A 215 4.07 4.72 29.46
CA GLY A 215 3.44 4.07 30.61
C GLY A 215 2.84 5.06 31.61
N PHE A 216 2.29 6.19 31.16
CA PHE A 216 1.67 7.18 32.01
C PHE A 216 0.44 6.62 32.73
N GLU A 217 0.48 6.56 34.07
CA GLU A 217 -0.59 6.02 34.94
C GLU A 217 -1.55 7.09 35.47
N GLY A 218 -1.27 8.39 35.20
CA GLY A 218 -2.10 9.49 35.69
C GLY A 218 -3.44 9.60 34.96
N GLU A 219 -4.29 10.49 35.49
CA GLU A 219 -5.56 10.83 34.83
C GLU A 219 -5.30 11.65 33.57
N PHE A 220 -5.87 11.22 32.47
CA PHE A 220 -5.81 11.95 31.19
C PHE A 220 -6.88 13.04 31.17
N SER A 221 -6.45 14.28 31.31
CA SER A 221 -7.32 15.45 31.14
C SER A 221 -6.77 16.37 30.02
N ASN A 222 -7.60 17.33 29.61
CA ASN A 222 -7.17 18.31 28.62
C ASN A 222 -5.96 19.13 29.10
N GLU A 223 -5.90 19.47 30.40
CA GLU A 223 -4.81 20.23 31.03
C GLU A 223 -3.51 19.41 30.99
N VAL A 224 -3.58 18.10 31.28
CA VAL A 224 -2.44 17.20 31.20
C VAL A 224 -1.94 17.12 29.76
N VAL A 225 -2.83 16.87 28.80
CA VAL A 225 -2.44 16.80 27.38
C VAL A 225 -1.79 18.09 26.92
N GLN A 226 -2.33 19.24 27.29
CA GLN A 226 -1.77 20.55 26.91
C GLN A 226 -0.39 20.80 27.55
N SER A 227 -0.21 20.48 28.83
CA SER A 227 1.07 20.64 29.50
C SER A 227 2.16 19.72 28.98
N GLN A 228 1.78 18.49 28.58
CA GLN A 228 2.70 17.50 28.01
C GLN A 228 3.06 17.81 26.54
N MET A 229 2.18 18.52 25.83
CA MET A 229 2.45 18.94 24.45
C MET A 229 3.70 19.83 24.37
N GLU A 230 3.87 20.79 25.29
CA GLU A 230 5.07 21.65 25.35
C GLU A 230 6.32 20.81 25.60
N ARG A 231 6.28 19.90 26.59
CA ARG A 231 7.38 18.97 26.87
C ARG A 231 7.78 18.15 25.63
N PHE A 232 6.84 17.47 25.00
CA PHE A 232 7.12 16.66 23.83
C PHE A 232 7.59 17.46 22.61
N TYR A 233 7.16 18.73 22.53
CA TYR A 233 7.67 19.64 21.49
C TYR A 233 9.14 19.99 21.74
N GLU A 234 9.49 20.37 22.95
CA GLU A 234 10.87 20.69 23.34
C GLU A 234 11.81 19.49 23.20
N ASP A 235 11.33 18.29 23.54
CA ASP A 235 12.07 17.04 23.41
C ASP A 235 12.15 16.53 21.94
N GLY A 236 11.53 17.22 20.99
CA GLY A 236 11.51 16.82 19.58
C GLY A 236 10.73 15.53 19.29
N GLN A 237 9.81 15.12 20.18
CA GLN A 237 9.03 13.89 20.05
C GLN A 237 7.74 14.10 19.26
N LEU A 238 7.29 15.33 19.02
CA LEU A 238 6.16 15.62 18.13
C LEU A 238 6.60 15.50 16.67
N SER A 239 6.66 14.26 16.19
CA SER A 239 7.20 13.87 14.89
C SER A 239 6.13 13.64 13.81
N LEU A 240 4.85 13.83 14.17
CA LEU A 240 3.75 13.63 13.25
C LEU A 240 3.80 14.64 12.10
N THR A 241 3.73 14.13 10.88
CA THR A 241 3.61 14.93 9.67
C THR A 241 2.23 14.77 9.07
N ALA A 242 1.69 15.86 8.52
CA ALA A 242 0.40 15.87 7.84
C ALA A 242 0.58 16.38 6.40
N GLN A 243 0.32 15.53 5.43
CA GLN A 243 0.21 15.95 4.04
C GLN A 243 -1.26 16.17 3.71
N GLN A 244 -1.60 17.41 3.34
CA GLN A 244 -2.97 17.80 3.05
C GLN A 244 -3.11 18.11 1.56
N MET A 245 -3.89 17.29 0.86
CA MET A 245 -4.31 17.57 -0.50
C MET A 245 -5.74 18.16 -0.47
N LEU A 246 -5.84 19.45 -0.14
CA LEU A 246 -7.11 20.14 0.10
C LEU A 246 -7.80 20.60 -1.20
N MET A 247 -7.82 19.75 -2.21
CA MET A 247 -8.72 19.92 -3.35
C MET A 247 -10.02 19.22 -2.98
N SER A 248 -11.13 19.92 -2.91
CA SER A 248 -12.46 19.37 -2.55
C SER A 248 -13.06 18.54 -3.69
N PRO A 249 -13.21 17.23 -3.53
CA PRO A 249 -12.83 16.38 -2.40
C PRO A 249 -11.31 16.16 -2.31
N GLY A 250 -10.79 15.91 -1.10
CA GLY A 250 -9.35 15.77 -0.85
C GLY A 250 -9.01 14.72 0.20
N ASP A 251 -7.73 14.49 0.39
CA ASP A 251 -7.21 13.54 1.37
C ASP A 251 -6.30 14.25 2.38
N VAL A 252 -6.27 13.76 3.61
CA VAL A 252 -5.31 14.11 4.65
C VAL A 252 -4.57 12.84 5.04
N TRP A 253 -3.27 12.83 4.81
CA TRP A 253 -2.38 11.73 5.14
C TRP A 253 -1.58 12.10 6.38
N LEU A 254 -1.68 11.28 7.40
CA LEU A 254 -1.00 11.46 8.68
C LEU A 254 0.05 10.37 8.83
N GLN A 255 1.26 10.77 9.18
CA GLN A 255 2.41 9.87 9.35
C GLN A 255 3.06 10.19 10.71
N PHE A 256 2.90 9.29 11.66
CA PHE A 256 3.51 9.38 12.98
C PHE A 256 4.76 8.50 13.04
N LYS A 257 5.93 9.11 12.96
CA LYS A 257 7.21 8.41 13.04
C LYS A 257 7.65 8.26 14.50
N THR A 258 7.75 7.03 14.99
CA THR A 258 8.20 6.74 16.35
C THR A 258 8.81 5.36 16.46
N ARG A 259 9.89 5.23 17.23
CA ARG A 259 10.47 3.93 17.61
C ARG A 259 9.69 3.25 18.73
N ASN A 260 8.85 4.00 19.43
CA ASN A 260 7.99 3.43 20.46
C ASN A 260 6.76 2.79 19.82
N ARG A 261 6.80 1.47 19.63
CA ARG A 261 5.71 0.70 19.00
C ARG A 261 4.40 0.81 19.76
N ILE A 262 4.45 0.90 21.10
CA ILE A 262 3.25 1.08 21.93
C ILE A 262 2.57 2.41 21.58
N ALA A 263 3.35 3.50 21.53
CA ALA A 263 2.83 4.81 21.11
C ALA A 263 2.25 4.80 19.69
N GLY A 264 2.93 4.15 18.75
CA GLY A 264 2.47 4.05 17.38
C GLY A 264 1.15 3.28 17.24
N ILE A 265 1.04 2.14 17.91
CA ILE A 265 -0.19 1.32 17.94
C ILE A 265 -1.32 2.09 18.66
N ALA A 266 -1.03 2.75 19.79
CA ALA A 266 -2.00 3.58 20.50
C ALA A 266 -2.53 4.71 19.60
N PHE A 267 -1.66 5.37 18.82
CA PHE A 267 -2.06 6.40 17.86
C PHE A 267 -3.09 5.87 16.86
N LEU A 268 -2.81 4.73 16.20
CA LEU A 268 -3.75 4.14 15.23
C LEU A 268 -5.06 3.72 15.89
N MET A 269 -5.02 3.18 17.11
CA MET A 269 -6.22 2.77 17.83
C MET A 269 -7.08 3.97 18.25
N ILE A 270 -6.48 5.06 18.74
CA ILE A 270 -7.22 6.28 19.11
C ILE A 270 -7.81 6.92 17.87
N MET A 271 -7.04 7.02 16.77
CA MET A 271 -7.57 7.51 15.48
C MET A 271 -8.74 6.66 15.00
N GLY A 272 -8.63 5.34 15.08
CA GLY A 272 -9.74 4.44 14.78
C GLY A 272 -10.97 4.73 15.64
N ALA A 273 -10.80 4.84 16.96
CA ALA A 273 -11.89 5.12 17.90
C ALA A 273 -12.59 6.46 17.64
N ILE A 274 -11.86 7.50 17.28
CA ILE A 274 -12.42 8.83 16.91
C ILE A 274 -13.43 8.69 15.77
N PHE A 275 -13.18 7.81 14.81
CA PHE A 275 -14.03 7.58 13.64
C PHE A 275 -14.92 6.32 13.77
N ASN A 276 -15.10 5.79 14.98
CA ASN A 276 -15.90 4.59 15.25
C ASN A 276 -15.46 3.36 14.43
N GLN A 277 -14.15 3.23 14.20
CA GLN A 277 -13.54 2.09 13.52
C GLN A 277 -12.82 1.20 14.52
N ASN A 278 -13.13 -0.10 14.49
CA ASN A 278 -12.32 -1.10 15.19
C ASN A 278 -11.07 -1.38 14.37
N VAL A 279 -9.90 -1.28 15.02
CA VAL A 279 -8.59 -1.52 14.42
C VAL A 279 -8.05 -2.86 14.90
N ALA A 280 -7.65 -3.70 13.96
CA ALA A 280 -6.92 -4.96 14.18
C ALA A 280 -5.62 -4.92 13.40
N PHE A 281 -4.63 -5.70 13.82
CA PHE A 281 -3.33 -5.75 13.16
C PHE A 281 -3.13 -7.13 12.50
N ALA A 282 -2.51 -7.15 11.33
CA ALA A 282 -2.24 -8.40 10.62
C ALA A 282 -1.12 -9.21 11.30
N SER A 283 -0.12 -8.53 11.89
CA SER A 283 0.98 -9.16 12.63
C SER A 283 0.52 -9.62 14.02
N VAL A 284 0.94 -10.83 14.41
CA VAL A 284 0.70 -11.37 15.76
C VAL A 284 1.31 -10.49 16.83
N GLU A 285 2.53 -10.01 16.59
CA GLU A 285 3.28 -9.16 17.50
C GLU A 285 2.58 -7.80 17.74
N ASP A 286 2.07 -7.15 16.68
CA ASP A 286 1.32 -5.91 16.81
C ASP A 286 -0.04 -6.13 17.49
N ASN A 287 -0.67 -7.28 17.29
CA ASN A 287 -1.88 -7.64 18.02
C ASN A 287 -1.62 -7.89 19.52
N GLN A 288 -0.49 -8.47 19.90
CA GLN A 288 -0.12 -8.59 21.30
C GLN A 288 0.00 -7.20 21.96
N ILE A 289 0.73 -6.29 21.34
CA ILE A 289 0.82 -4.90 21.83
C ILE A 289 -0.56 -4.23 21.86
N ARG A 290 -1.40 -4.48 20.86
CA ARG A 290 -2.80 -3.99 20.84
C ARG A 290 -3.57 -4.41 22.08
N GLU A 291 -3.49 -5.69 22.47
CA GLU A 291 -4.19 -6.19 23.65
C GLU A 291 -3.66 -5.55 24.96
N GLU A 292 -2.35 -5.28 25.03
CA GLU A 292 -1.75 -4.56 26.16
C GLU A 292 -2.23 -3.10 26.23
N VAL A 293 -2.37 -2.45 25.09
CA VAL A 293 -2.76 -1.03 24.99
C VAL A 293 -4.27 -0.84 25.13
N LEU A 294 -5.08 -1.83 24.75
CA LEU A 294 -6.55 -1.73 24.68
C LEU A 294 -7.20 -1.19 25.98
N PRO A 295 -6.80 -1.60 27.19
CA PRO A 295 -7.37 -1.04 28.43
C PRO A 295 -7.16 0.47 28.59
N PHE A 296 -6.07 1.00 28.02
CA PHE A 296 -5.72 2.41 28.10
C PHE A 296 -6.43 3.28 27.05
N ILE A 297 -7.01 2.69 26.01
CA ILE A 297 -7.68 3.44 24.92
C ILE A 297 -9.06 3.93 25.31
N ALA A 298 -9.72 3.24 26.25
CA ALA A 298 -11.07 3.60 26.66
C ALA A 298 -11.14 5.09 27.11
N GLY A 299 -12.06 5.85 26.53
CA GLY A 299 -12.25 7.29 26.81
C GLY A 299 -11.18 8.23 26.24
N LYS A 300 -10.07 7.75 25.65
CA LYS A 300 -8.99 8.64 25.15
C LYS A 300 -9.43 9.42 23.90
N SER A 301 -10.29 8.85 23.08
CA SER A 301 -10.91 9.60 21.96
C SER A 301 -11.72 10.80 22.45
N GLU A 302 -12.38 10.68 23.59
CA GLU A 302 -13.16 11.79 24.18
C GLU A 302 -12.25 12.85 24.77
N VAL A 303 -11.16 12.45 25.41
CA VAL A 303 -10.12 13.39 25.89
C VAL A 303 -9.51 14.15 24.72
N ALA A 304 -9.17 13.49 23.63
CA ALA A 304 -8.64 14.14 22.43
C ALA A 304 -9.62 15.16 21.83
N LYS A 305 -10.91 14.86 21.84
CA LYS A 305 -12.00 15.73 21.35
C LYS A 305 -12.40 16.83 22.33
N SER A 306 -11.99 16.75 23.60
CA SER A 306 -12.41 17.66 24.67
C SER A 306 -12.08 19.12 24.33
N GLY A 307 -13.06 20.01 24.45
CA GLY A 307 -12.90 21.43 24.11
C GLY A 307 -12.85 21.73 22.60
N LEU A 308 -12.86 20.71 21.74
CA LEU A 308 -12.99 20.86 20.29
C LEU A 308 -14.43 20.55 19.87
N ASN A 309 -14.96 21.31 18.92
CA ASN A 309 -16.25 20.98 18.34
C ASN A 309 -16.06 19.96 17.21
N PHE A 310 -15.61 18.75 17.57
CA PHE A 310 -15.24 17.70 16.60
C PHE A 310 -16.41 17.31 15.68
N GLU A 311 -17.63 17.20 16.20
CA GLU A 311 -18.81 16.88 15.38
C GLU A 311 -18.99 17.91 14.28
N ARG A 312 -18.89 19.20 14.61
CA ARG A 312 -18.98 20.28 13.62
C ARG A 312 -17.80 20.25 12.64
N VAL A 313 -16.58 19.94 13.10
CA VAL A 313 -15.41 19.77 12.25
C VAL A 313 -15.63 18.61 11.27
N SER A 314 -16.02 17.45 11.78
CA SER A 314 -16.28 16.25 10.96
C SER A 314 -17.39 16.49 9.94
N GLN A 315 -18.51 17.11 10.35
CA GLN A 315 -19.61 17.44 9.45
C GLN A 315 -19.23 18.48 8.40
N SER A 316 -18.51 19.56 8.80
CA SER A 316 -18.13 20.62 7.87
C SER A 316 -17.07 20.20 6.85
N LEU A 317 -16.31 19.15 7.11
CA LEU A 317 -15.35 18.55 6.20
C LEU A 317 -15.93 17.31 5.50
N ALA A 318 -17.07 16.81 5.91
CA ALA A 318 -17.54 15.45 5.59
C ALA A 318 -16.38 14.45 5.79
N LEU A 319 -15.73 14.56 6.97
CA LEU A 319 -14.48 13.87 7.29
C LEU A 319 -14.75 12.43 7.71
N HIS A 320 -14.07 11.50 7.09
CA HIS A 320 -14.12 10.09 7.48
C HIS A 320 -12.78 9.39 7.20
N VAL A 321 -12.61 8.21 7.79
CA VAL A 321 -11.50 7.33 7.42
C VAL A 321 -11.72 6.85 5.98
N LYS A 322 -10.70 6.96 5.16
CA LYS A 322 -10.76 6.50 3.78
C LYS A 322 -11.14 5.01 3.71
N ARG A 323 -11.98 4.66 2.75
CA ARG A 323 -12.35 3.25 2.55
C ARG A 323 -11.14 2.46 2.09
N GLN A 324 -10.80 1.42 2.83
CA GLN A 324 -9.71 0.50 2.51
C GLN A 324 -10.10 -0.42 1.35
N ASN A 325 -9.18 -0.63 0.40
CA ASN A 325 -9.34 -1.66 -0.62
C ASN A 325 -9.03 -3.03 0.01
N ARG A 326 -10.08 -3.70 0.52
CA ARG A 326 -9.92 -4.93 1.32
C ARG A 326 -9.26 -6.06 0.56
N SER A 327 -9.64 -6.26 -0.69
CA SER A 327 -9.07 -7.33 -1.50
C SER A 327 -7.58 -7.09 -1.75
N PHE A 328 -7.18 -5.84 -2.02
CA PHE A 328 -5.78 -5.47 -2.15
C PHE A 328 -5.01 -5.70 -0.84
N VAL A 329 -5.54 -5.26 0.28
CA VAL A 329 -4.93 -5.46 1.60
C VAL A 329 -4.71 -6.93 1.90
N ASN A 330 -5.72 -7.78 1.64
CA ASN A 330 -5.61 -9.22 1.87
C ASN A 330 -4.63 -9.92 0.91
N ALA A 331 -4.36 -9.33 -0.26
CA ALA A 331 -3.42 -9.84 -1.25
C ALA A 331 -1.96 -9.50 -0.94
N ASN A 332 -1.72 -8.46 -0.12
CA ASN A 332 -0.37 -7.99 0.15
C ASN A 332 0.45 -9.06 0.89
N PRO A 333 1.55 -9.57 0.30
CA PRO A 333 2.36 -10.65 0.89
C PRO A 333 3.04 -10.27 2.20
N THR A 334 3.27 -8.98 2.46
CA THR A 334 3.83 -8.50 3.74
C THR A 334 2.88 -8.73 4.92
N SER A 335 1.61 -9.04 4.65
CA SER A 335 0.62 -9.40 5.68
C SER A 335 0.62 -10.89 6.02
N ARG A 336 1.28 -11.73 5.24
CA ARG A 336 1.44 -13.15 5.53
C ARG A 336 2.65 -13.32 6.42
N GLU A 337 2.48 -13.96 7.56
CA GLU A 337 3.61 -14.52 8.31
C GLU A 337 4.47 -15.33 7.33
N PRO A 338 5.80 -15.25 7.41
CA PRO A 338 6.64 -16.16 6.65
C PRO A 338 6.17 -17.57 7.01
N ASP A 339 5.72 -18.31 6.00
CA ASP A 339 5.31 -19.70 6.16
C ASP A 339 6.52 -20.44 6.75
N SER A 340 6.47 -20.75 8.05
CA SER A 340 7.54 -21.47 8.76
C SER A 340 7.63 -22.93 8.32
N GLY A 341 7.10 -23.25 7.18
CA GLY A 341 6.93 -24.58 6.60
C GLY A 341 7.95 -25.00 5.55
N ILE A 342 9.20 -24.53 5.60
CA ILE A 342 10.28 -25.27 4.95
C ILE A 342 10.73 -26.36 5.93
N ASN A 343 10.00 -27.47 5.93
CA ASN A 343 10.50 -28.73 6.44
C ASN A 343 11.67 -29.16 5.53
N PHE A 344 12.89 -28.87 5.95
CA PHE A 344 14.05 -29.58 5.42
C PHE A 344 13.84 -31.05 5.72
N PRO A 345 13.96 -31.98 4.76
CA PRO A 345 13.95 -33.40 5.08
C PRO A 345 15.13 -33.66 6.03
N GLU A 346 14.83 -34.21 7.21
CA GLU A 346 15.85 -34.73 8.11
C GLU A 346 16.68 -35.73 7.33
N ASP A 347 18.00 -35.51 7.25
CA ASP A 347 18.97 -36.46 6.73
C ASP A 347 18.83 -37.77 7.47
N GLY A 348 18.16 -38.71 6.84
CA GLY A 348 18.01 -40.07 7.33
C GLY A 348 19.36 -40.74 7.45
N ASP A 349 19.74 -41.02 8.68
CA ASP A 349 20.82 -41.86 9.16
C ASP A 349 21.14 -43.02 8.21
N ALA A 350 22.21 -42.90 7.44
CA ALA A 350 22.82 -44.03 6.75
C ALA A 350 23.66 -44.83 7.77
N ARG A 351 23.02 -45.71 8.53
CA ARG A 351 23.74 -46.72 9.29
C ARG A 351 24.21 -47.82 8.38
N HIS A 352 25.54 -47.95 8.32
CA HIS A 352 26.25 -49.14 7.94
C HIS A 352 25.58 -50.43 8.50
N SER A 353 25.38 -51.40 7.64
CA SER A 353 25.47 -52.81 8.00
C SER A 353 26.30 -53.50 6.92
N GLY A 354 27.54 -53.84 7.32
CA GLY A 354 28.33 -54.79 6.59
C GLY A 354 27.81 -56.22 6.79
N GLU A 355 27.93 -56.96 5.77
CA GLU A 355 28.48 -58.31 5.66
C GLU A 355 28.56 -58.65 4.18
#